data_2115d4665f4689b30f326ca5d93f8f0d
#
_entry.id   2115d4665f4689b30f326ca5d93f8f0d
#
_cell.length_a   1.000
_cell.length_b   1.000
_cell.length_c   1.000
_cell.angle_alpha   90.00
_cell.angle_beta   90.00
_cell.angle_gamma   90.00
#
_symmetry.space_group_name_H-M   'P 1'
#
loop_
_entity.id
_entity.type
_entity.pdbx_description
1 polymer ?
#
loop_
_entity_poly.entity_id
_entity_poly.type
_entity_poly.pdbx_seq_one_letter_code
_entity_poly.pdbx_strand_id
1 'polypeptide(L)'
;MSDQADKRRHLTDDQILKHINDLETEERELRSKVGSGLLNPESEQARLAAIEVELDQYWDLLRQRRAKSAAHQNPDDAEARSAAQVEGYLG
;
A
#
# COMPACT_ATOMS: atom_id res chain seq x y z
N MET A 1 -6.13 -11.23 16.34
CA MET A 1 -5.01 -10.30 16.25
C MET A 1 -4.79 -9.84 14.83
N SER A 2 -4.77 -8.56 14.64
CA SER A 2 -4.55 -8.00 13.32
C SER A 2 -3.08 -7.72 13.12
N ASP A 3 -2.36 -8.71 12.73
CA ASP A 3 -0.92 -8.64 12.66
C ASP A 3 -0.41 -7.76 11.54
N GLN A 4 -1.20 -7.58 10.46
CA GLN A 4 -0.77 -6.76 9.34
C GLN A 4 -0.69 -5.28 9.67
N ALA A 5 -1.67 -4.76 10.43
CA ALA A 5 -1.64 -3.37 10.85
C ALA A 5 -0.45 -3.11 11.77
N ASP A 6 -0.20 -4.02 12.72
CA ASP A 6 0.94 -3.91 13.63
C ASP A 6 2.27 -3.98 12.89
N LYS A 7 2.39 -4.88 11.92
CA LYS A 7 3.60 -5.00 11.10
C LYS A 7 3.88 -3.73 10.32
N ARG A 8 2.85 -3.14 9.69
CA ARG A 8 3.01 -1.89 8.95
C ARG A 8 3.38 -0.73 9.86
N ARG A 9 2.87 -0.74 11.09
CA ARG A 9 3.12 0.31 12.07
C ARG A 9 4.60 0.42 12.44
N HIS A 10 5.35 -0.69 12.40
CA HIS A 10 6.75 -0.73 12.76
C HIS A 10 7.71 -0.58 11.57
N LEU A 11 7.17 -0.35 10.37
CA LEU A 11 8.00 -0.17 9.19
C LEU A 11 8.63 1.23 9.16
N THR A 12 9.89 1.28 8.75
CA THR A 12 10.56 2.55 8.47
C THR A 12 10.06 3.12 7.13
N ASP A 13 10.34 4.40 6.88
CA ASP A 13 10.00 5.02 5.61
C ASP A 13 10.61 4.26 4.43
N ASP A 14 11.87 3.84 4.55
CA ASP A 14 12.55 3.09 3.49
C ASP A 14 11.89 1.73 3.24
N GLN A 15 11.48 1.06 4.30
CA GLN A 15 10.78 -0.22 4.18
C GLN A 15 9.42 -0.05 3.50
N ILE A 16 8.70 1.01 3.84
CA ILE A 16 7.42 1.33 3.22
C ILE A 16 7.62 1.60 1.72
N LEU A 17 8.62 2.41 1.37
CA LEU A 17 8.93 2.70 -0.03
C LEU A 17 9.31 1.44 -0.81
N LYS A 18 10.02 0.51 -0.16
CA LYS A 18 10.34 -0.76 -0.79
C LYS A 18 9.08 -1.57 -1.09
N HIS A 19 8.14 -1.64 -0.15
CA HIS A 19 6.87 -2.32 -0.37
C HIS A 19 6.09 -1.68 -1.52
N ILE A 20 6.06 -0.36 -1.56
CA ILE A 20 5.39 0.37 -2.64
C ILE A 20 6.02 0.02 -3.98
N ASN A 21 7.34 0.04 -4.06
CA ASN A 21 8.06 -0.27 -5.28
C ASN A 21 7.79 -1.71 -5.75
N ASP A 22 7.80 -2.66 -4.83
CA ASP A 22 7.52 -4.06 -5.13
C ASP A 22 6.09 -4.24 -5.68
N LEU A 23 5.12 -3.56 -5.08
CA LEU A 23 3.72 -3.60 -5.53
C LEU A 23 3.56 -2.96 -6.91
N GLU A 24 4.23 -1.85 -7.16
CA GLU A 24 4.20 -1.18 -8.47
C GLU A 24 4.82 -2.06 -9.55
N THR A 25 5.87 -2.78 -9.22
CA THR A 25 6.50 -3.73 -10.13
C THR A 25 5.55 -4.87 -10.46
N GLU A 26 4.90 -5.42 -9.45
CA GLU A 26 3.91 -6.48 -9.64
C GLU A 26 2.76 -6.00 -10.52
N GLU A 27 2.28 -4.78 -10.28
CA GLU A 27 1.22 -4.18 -11.08
C GLU A 27 1.59 -4.13 -12.56
N ARG A 28 2.79 -3.66 -12.88
CA ARG A 28 3.26 -3.58 -14.26
C ARG A 28 3.37 -4.96 -14.91
N GLU A 29 3.86 -5.93 -14.17
CA GLU A 29 4.00 -7.29 -14.68
C GLU A 29 2.64 -7.91 -14.96
N LEU A 30 1.67 -7.70 -14.07
CA LEU A 30 0.32 -8.21 -14.26
C LEU A 30 -0.35 -7.58 -15.48
N ARG A 31 -0.24 -6.27 -15.65
CA ARG A 31 -0.79 -5.57 -16.82
C ARG A 31 -0.18 -6.08 -18.11
N SER A 32 1.13 -6.32 -18.11
CA SER A 32 1.82 -6.87 -19.27
C SER A 32 1.30 -8.28 -19.61
N LYS A 33 1.10 -9.12 -18.62
CA LYS A 33 0.61 -10.49 -18.83
C LYS A 33 -0.83 -10.52 -19.34
N VAL A 34 -1.68 -9.65 -18.84
CA VAL A 34 -3.04 -9.51 -19.35
C VAL A 34 -3.01 -9.09 -20.82
N GLY A 35 -2.18 -8.12 -21.14
CA GLY A 35 -2.03 -7.65 -22.53
C GLY A 35 -1.54 -8.71 -23.48
N SER A 36 -0.75 -9.68 -22.99
CA SER A 36 -0.27 -10.79 -23.81
C SER A 36 -1.22 -11.99 -23.85
N GLY A 37 -2.32 -11.95 -23.10
CA GLY A 37 -3.30 -13.03 -23.06
C GLY A 37 -2.86 -14.26 -22.26
N LEU A 38 -1.80 -14.13 -21.45
CA LEU A 38 -1.26 -15.27 -20.71
C LEU A 38 -2.03 -15.60 -19.43
N LEU A 39 -2.83 -14.68 -18.93
CA LEU A 39 -3.54 -14.83 -17.67
C LEU A 39 -5.01 -14.52 -17.81
N ASN A 40 -5.81 -15.07 -16.91
CA ASN A 40 -7.25 -14.84 -16.86
C ASN A 40 -7.53 -13.38 -16.48
N PRO A 41 -8.22 -12.59 -17.32
CA PRO A 41 -8.47 -11.18 -17.03
C PRO A 41 -9.21 -10.92 -15.71
N GLU A 42 -10.15 -11.80 -15.35
CA GLU A 42 -10.91 -11.62 -14.10
C GLU A 42 -10.03 -11.73 -12.88
N SER A 43 -9.17 -12.76 -12.83
CA SER A 43 -8.22 -12.95 -11.74
C SER A 43 -7.23 -11.81 -11.67
N GLU A 44 -6.78 -11.34 -12.83
CA GLU A 44 -5.84 -10.22 -12.93
C GLU A 44 -6.45 -8.94 -12.41
N GLN A 45 -7.69 -8.65 -12.80
CA GLN A 45 -8.37 -7.44 -12.33
C GLN A 45 -8.56 -7.46 -10.81
N ALA A 46 -8.89 -8.63 -10.24
CA ALA A 46 -9.01 -8.77 -8.79
C ALA A 46 -7.66 -8.50 -8.09
N ARG A 47 -6.57 -9.04 -8.64
CA ARG A 47 -5.23 -8.81 -8.06
C ARG A 47 -4.80 -7.36 -8.22
N LEU A 48 -5.04 -6.75 -9.38
CA LEU A 48 -4.73 -5.34 -9.60
C LEU A 48 -5.50 -4.44 -8.64
N ALA A 49 -6.78 -4.71 -8.41
CA ALA A 49 -7.57 -3.95 -7.45
C ALA A 49 -7.01 -4.09 -6.02
N ALA A 50 -6.60 -5.30 -5.64
CA ALA A 50 -5.99 -5.53 -4.33
C ALA A 50 -4.66 -4.77 -4.19
N ILE A 51 -3.84 -4.75 -5.23
CA ILE A 51 -2.58 -3.99 -5.23
C ILE A 51 -2.85 -2.50 -5.06
N GLU A 52 -3.83 -1.95 -5.74
CA GLU A 52 -4.18 -0.54 -5.62
C GLU A 52 -4.59 -0.19 -4.19
N VAL A 53 -5.37 -1.04 -3.54
CA VAL A 53 -5.77 -0.86 -2.14
C VAL A 53 -4.54 -0.88 -1.23
N GLU A 54 -3.66 -1.85 -1.42
CA GLU A 54 -2.43 -1.95 -0.63
C GLU A 54 -1.52 -0.73 -0.83
N LEU A 55 -1.37 -0.26 -2.06
CA LEU A 55 -0.60 0.95 -2.35
C LEU A 55 -1.16 2.16 -1.63
N ASP A 56 -2.48 2.34 -1.66
CA ASP A 56 -3.12 3.46 -0.98
C ASP A 56 -2.85 3.41 0.53
N GLN A 57 -2.90 2.22 1.13
CA GLN A 57 -2.62 2.04 2.54
C GLN A 57 -1.16 2.38 2.89
N TYR A 58 -0.21 1.95 2.06
CA TYR A 58 1.21 2.27 2.29
C TYR A 58 1.50 3.75 2.10
N TRP A 59 0.94 4.37 1.08
CA TRP A 59 1.09 5.81 0.86
C TRP A 59 0.49 6.62 2.00
N ASP A 60 -0.68 6.21 2.51
CA ASP A 60 -1.30 6.85 3.66
C ASP A 60 -0.41 6.76 4.90
N LEU A 61 0.13 5.58 5.18
CA LEU A 61 1.03 5.38 6.31
C LEU A 61 2.27 6.26 6.19
N LEU A 62 2.86 6.33 5.01
CA LEU A 62 4.04 7.15 4.76
C LEU A 62 3.74 8.63 5.01
N ARG A 63 2.59 9.11 4.55
CA ARG A 63 2.17 10.50 4.80
C ARG A 63 2.00 10.78 6.28
N GLN A 64 1.40 9.84 7.03
CA GLN A 64 1.26 9.98 8.48
C GLN A 64 2.62 10.07 9.18
N ARG A 65 3.55 9.20 8.79
CA ARG A 65 4.90 9.20 9.37
C ARG A 65 5.62 10.51 9.12
N ARG A 66 5.52 11.01 7.89
CA ARG A 66 6.15 12.28 7.51
C ARG A 66 5.52 13.46 8.24
N ALA A 67 4.21 13.44 8.42
CA ALA A 67 3.51 14.49 9.16
C ALA A 67 3.93 14.51 10.62
N LYS A 68 4.06 13.33 11.24
CA LYS A 68 4.53 13.23 12.62
C LYS A 68 5.96 13.73 12.77
N SER A 69 6.84 13.34 11.87
CA SER A 69 8.22 13.84 11.88
C SER A 69 8.30 15.35 11.74
N ALA A 70 7.51 15.92 10.84
CA ALA A 70 7.46 17.37 10.65
C ALA A 70 6.93 18.10 11.87
N ALA A 71 6.08 17.48 12.66
CA ALA A 71 5.54 18.02 13.90
C ALA A 71 6.41 17.67 15.13
N HIS A 72 7.60 17.13 14.92
CA HIS A 72 8.49 16.67 15.97
C HIS A 72 7.87 15.59 16.87
N GLN A 73 6.98 14.79 16.28
CA GLN A 73 6.37 13.63 16.92
C GLN A 73 7.05 12.35 16.42
N ASN A 74 6.85 11.25 17.17
CA ASN A 74 7.44 9.98 16.77
C ASN A 74 6.70 9.40 15.56
N PRO A 75 7.37 9.23 14.41
CA PRO A 75 6.71 8.63 13.24
C PRO A 75 6.19 7.22 13.49
N ASP A 76 6.77 6.49 14.43
CA ASP A 76 6.32 5.13 14.76
C ASP A 76 4.94 5.11 15.43
N ASP A 77 4.42 6.25 15.84
CA ASP A 77 3.05 6.37 16.34
C ASP A 77 2.02 6.41 15.21
N ALA A 78 2.46 6.50 13.95
CA ALA A 78 1.54 6.42 12.81
C ALA A 78 0.90 5.03 12.76
N GLU A 79 -0.37 4.97 12.39
CA GLU A 79 -1.13 3.73 12.35
C GLU A 79 -1.60 3.43 10.92
N ALA A 80 -1.46 2.17 10.53
CA ALA A 80 -2.03 1.71 9.27
C ALA A 80 -3.56 1.78 9.37
N ARG A 81 -4.18 2.47 8.43
CA ARG A 81 -5.64 2.62 8.39
C ARG A 81 -6.24 1.54 7.52
N SER A 82 -7.50 1.21 7.78
CA SER A 82 -8.22 0.25 6.95
C SER A 82 -8.38 0.78 5.53
N ALA A 83 -8.57 -0.13 4.59
CA ALA A 83 -8.82 0.24 3.19
C ALA A 83 -10.03 1.17 3.07
N ALA A 84 -11.10 0.89 3.82
CA ALA A 84 -12.29 1.72 3.80
C ALA A 84 -12.01 3.15 4.27
N GLN A 85 -11.18 3.33 5.30
CA GLN A 85 -10.80 4.65 5.79
C GLN A 85 -9.96 5.41 4.76
N VAL A 86 -8.98 4.74 4.15
CA VAL A 86 -8.11 5.36 3.16
C VAL A 86 -8.88 5.73 1.90
N GLU A 87 -9.70 4.83 1.41
CA GLU A 87 -10.49 5.06 0.20
C GLU A 87 -11.55 6.14 0.41
N GLY A 88 -12.18 6.16 1.58
CA GLY A 88 -13.13 7.22 1.92
C GLY A 88 -12.48 8.59 1.99
N TYR A 89 -11.24 8.65 2.44
CA TYR A 89 -10.47 9.88 2.50
C TYR A 89 -10.06 10.37 1.11
N LEU A 90 -9.69 9.45 0.23
CA LEU A 90 -9.25 9.77 -1.13
C LEU A 90 -10.41 9.95 -2.09
N GLY A 91 -11.53 9.34 -1.76
CA GLY A 91 -12.72 9.39 -2.58
C GLY A 91 -13.50 10.68 -2.38
#